data_982a617e32b17d1b087d2b83bc42daca
#
_entry.id   982a617e32b17d1b087d2b83bc42daca
#
_cell.length_a   1.000
_cell.length_b   1.000
_cell.length_c   1.000
_cell.angle_alpha   90.00
_cell.angle_beta   90.00
_cell.angle_gamma   90.00
#
_symmetry.space_group_name_H-M   'P 1'
#
loop_
_entity.id
_entity.type
_entity.pdbx_description
1 polymer ?
#
loop_
_entity_poly.entity_id
_entity_poly.type
_entity_poly.pdbx_seq_one_letter_code
_entity_poly.pdbx_strand_id
1 'polypeptide(L)'
;DNGNNNDNKNKVIPYSLKYYDKFNNLPNKECDIYTQAIMDVGSLICKRRNPNCPECPLKRKCLANKENIQNTLPNKSPKKAKPIKKLYWLILQNKNGELLLENRKSKGVWKGLWTFIGFEESNSRLRYQEKLPKDYKILEEGIKTQHVFTHYKLDIDTISIELNKDFQNLDNNKAWFNSDELTGIGLPAPVS
;
A
#
# COMPACT_ATOMS: atom_id res chain seq x y z
N ASP A 1 40.16 -8.01 -23.24
CA ASP A 1 39.03 -7.51 -24.09
C ASP A 1 37.77 -7.58 -23.31
N ASN A 2 37.45 -6.47 -22.68
CA ASN A 2 36.22 -6.29 -21.90
C ASN A 2 35.13 -5.74 -22.82
N GLY A 3 34.28 -6.64 -23.35
CA GLY A 3 33.11 -6.30 -24.12
C GLY A 3 32.02 -5.68 -23.24
N ASN A 4 31.82 -4.40 -23.38
CA ASN A 4 30.80 -3.59 -22.74
C ASN A 4 29.42 -3.94 -23.30
N ASN A 5 28.63 -4.70 -22.55
CA ASN A 5 27.24 -5.06 -22.87
C ASN A 5 26.25 -4.07 -22.25
N ASN A 6 26.40 -2.77 -22.53
CA ASN A 6 25.58 -1.71 -21.93
C ASN A 6 24.61 -1.02 -22.91
N ASP A 7 24.52 -1.46 -24.17
CA ASP A 7 23.79 -0.73 -25.21
C ASP A 7 22.29 -1.03 -25.35
N ASN A 8 21.74 -1.91 -24.52
CA ASN A 8 20.33 -2.33 -24.68
C ASN A 8 19.34 -1.68 -23.69
N LYS A 9 19.80 -0.81 -22.79
CA LYS A 9 18.90 -0.14 -21.83
C LYS A 9 18.24 1.14 -22.32
N ASN A 10 18.73 1.73 -23.42
CA ASN A 10 18.29 3.06 -23.88
C ASN A 10 17.30 3.05 -25.05
N LYS A 11 16.91 1.89 -25.58
CA LYS A 11 16.03 1.82 -26.76
C LYS A 11 14.54 1.92 -26.48
N VAL A 12 14.10 1.85 -25.23
CA VAL A 12 12.66 1.86 -24.87
C VAL A 12 12.12 3.26 -24.55
N ILE A 13 12.99 4.20 -24.19
CA ILE A 13 12.62 5.56 -23.78
C ILE A 13 12.20 6.50 -24.92
N PRO A 14 12.74 6.42 -26.16
CA PRO A 14 12.39 7.37 -27.22
C PRO A 14 10.95 7.27 -27.71
N TYR A 15 10.26 6.13 -27.51
CA TYR A 15 8.92 5.93 -28.05
C TYR A 15 7.83 6.58 -27.23
N SER A 16 7.96 6.61 -25.93
CA SER A 16 7.04 7.34 -25.05
C SER A 16 7.14 8.85 -25.27
N LEU A 17 8.33 9.37 -25.51
CA LEU A 17 8.56 10.80 -25.78
C LEU A 17 8.00 11.25 -27.13
N LYS A 18 8.10 10.42 -28.19
CA LYS A 18 7.56 10.75 -29.52
C LYS A 18 6.02 10.79 -29.57
N TYR A 19 5.38 10.09 -28.63
CA TYR A 19 3.93 10.19 -28.43
C TYR A 19 3.56 11.30 -27.47
N TYR A 20 4.47 11.71 -26.58
CA TYR A 20 4.30 12.85 -25.68
C TYR A 20 4.16 14.17 -26.47
N ASP A 21 4.95 14.35 -27.55
CA ASP A 21 4.83 15.51 -28.43
C ASP A 21 3.49 15.56 -29.17
N LYS A 22 2.91 14.39 -29.52
CA LYS A 22 1.56 14.33 -30.08
C LYS A 22 0.48 14.60 -29.03
N PHE A 23 0.71 14.21 -27.78
CA PHE A 23 -0.21 14.47 -26.67
C PHE A 23 -0.32 15.97 -26.37
N ASN A 24 0.80 16.69 -26.44
CA ASN A 24 0.83 18.15 -26.24
C ASN A 24 0.16 18.93 -27.37
N ASN A 25 -0.07 18.30 -28.52
CA ASN A 25 -0.74 18.90 -29.69
C ASN A 25 -2.20 18.48 -29.84
N LEU A 26 -2.76 17.69 -28.92
CA LEU A 26 -4.18 17.37 -28.92
C LEU A 26 -4.98 18.59 -28.41
N PRO A 27 -6.12 18.90 -29.05
CA PRO A 27 -7.05 19.89 -28.51
C PRO A 27 -7.43 19.52 -27.08
N ASN A 28 -7.44 20.50 -26.17
CA ASN A 28 -7.75 20.28 -24.75
C ASN A 28 -9.07 19.50 -24.50
N LYS A 29 -10.01 19.58 -25.44
CA LYS A 29 -11.30 18.86 -25.37
C LYS A 29 -11.22 17.37 -25.71
N GLU A 30 -10.10 16.89 -26.24
CA GLU A 30 -9.92 15.49 -26.68
C GLU A 30 -8.89 14.72 -25.82
N CYS A 31 -8.20 15.39 -24.90
CA CYS A 31 -7.16 14.76 -24.09
C CYS A 31 -7.72 13.70 -23.15
N ASP A 32 -8.90 13.91 -22.58
CA ASP A 32 -9.60 12.97 -21.72
C ASP A 32 -10.01 11.71 -22.51
N ILE A 33 -10.65 11.90 -23.67
CA ILE A 33 -11.07 10.81 -24.56
C ILE A 33 -9.85 10.00 -25.04
N TYR A 34 -8.77 10.68 -25.42
CA TYR A 34 -7.54 10.02 -25.86
C TYR A 34 -6.90 9.22 -24.72
N THR A 35 -6.83 9.78 -23.53
CA THR A 35 -6.27 9.11 -22.36
C THR A 35 -7.07 7.86 -22.02
N GLN A 36 -8.39 7.97 -22.01
CA GLN A 36 -9.27 6.83 -21.76
C GLN A 36 -9.10 5.75 -22.85
N ALA A 37 -9.07 6.14 -24.11
CA ALA A 37 -8.89 5.22 -25.23
C ALA A 37 -7.56 4.43 -25.15
N ILE A 38 -6.46 5.07 -24.75
CA ILE A 38 -5.17 4.39 -24.56
C ILE A 38 -5.21 3.41 -23.38
N MET A 39 -5.89 3.77 -22.29
CA MET A 39 -6.10 2.87 -21.16
C MET A 39 -6.95 1.66 -21.57
N ASP A 40 -8.01 1.87 -22.34
CA ASP A 40 -8.88 0.80 -22.85
C ASP A 40 -8.13 -0.14 -23.80
N VAL A 41 -7.31 0.38 -24.70
CA VAL A 41 -6.42 -0.44 -25.55
C VAL A 41 -5.50 -1.29 -24.67
N GLY A 42 -4.92 -0.71 -23.62
CA GLY A 42 -4.01 -1.43 -22.70
C GLY A 42 -4.71 -2.51 -21.87
N SER A 43 -5.97 -2.32 -21.50
CA SER A 43 -6.73 -3.25 -20.66
C SER A 43 -7.46 -4.34 -21.46
N LEU A 44 -8.00 -4.01 -22.62
CA LEU A 44 -8.88 -4.89 -23.40
C LEU A 44 -8.14 -5.61 -24.52
N ILE A 45 -7.22 -4.93 -25.22
CA ILE A 45 -6.59 -5.40 -26.45
C ILE A 45 -5.11 -5.74 -26.24
N CYS A 46 -4.30 -4.75 -25.83
CA CYS A 46 -2.85 -4.90 -25.66
C CYS A 46 -2.50 -5.50 -24.29
N LYS A 47 -3.08 -6.67 -24.00
CA LYS A 47 -2.86 -7.36 -22.75
C LYS A 47 -1.42 -7.86 -22.64
N ARG A 48 -0.90 -7.92 -21.42
CA ARG A 48 0.45 -8.41 -21.13
C ARG A 48 0.70 -9.86 -21.60
N ARG A 49 -0.32 -10.69 -21.60
CA ARG A 49 -0.28 -12.06 -22.12
C ARG A 49 -1.29 -12.18 -23.24
N ASN A 50 -0.86 -12.74 -24.36
CA ASN A 50 -1.70 -12.93 -25.53
C ASN A 50 -2.40 -11.65 -26.01
N PRO A 51 -1.66 -10.60 -26.39
CA PRO A 51 -2.26 -9.38 -26.89
C PRO A 51 -3.02 -9.65 -28.21
N ASN A 52 -4.23 -9.09 -28.34
CA ASN A 52 -5.04 -9.22 -29.55
C ASN A 52 -4.61 -8.20 -30.61
N CYS A 53 -3.41 -8.40 -31.16
CA CYS A 53 -2.83 -7.52 -32.17
C CYS A 53 -3.63 -7.41 -33.47
N PRO A 54 -4.35 -8.43 -33.95
CA PRO A 54 -5.20 -8.33 -35.14
C PRO A 54 -6.26 -7.24 -35.05
N GLU A 55 -6.89 -7.08 -33.89
CA GLU A 55 -7.95 -6.10 -33.61
C GLU A 55 -7.45 -4.75 -33.08
N CYS A 56 -6.11 -4.62 -32.86
CA CYS A 56 -5.56 -3.41 -32.29
C CYS A 56 -5.64 -2.22 -33.27
N PRO A 57 -6.27 -1.09 -32.90
CA PRO A 57 -6.36 0.09 -33.74
C PRO A 57 -4.99 0.71 -34.06
N LEU A 58 -3.99 0.43 -33.22
CA LEU A 58 -2.61 0.92 -33.36
C LEU A 58 -1.71 -0.04 -34.16
N LYS A 59 -2.23 -1.18 -34.65
CA LYS A 59 -1.47 -2.25 -35.30
C LYS A 59 -0.51 -1.75 -36.40
N ARG A 60 -0.98 -0.83 -37.28
CA ARG A 60 -0.19 -0.33 -38.42
C ARG A 60 1.05 0.48 -38.00
N LYS A 61 1.02 1.09 -36.81
CA LYS A 61 2.09 1.95 -36.26
C LYS A 61 2.83 1.29 -35.10
N CYS A 62 2.43 0.08 -34.69
CA CYS A 62 2.99 -0.63 -33.56
C CYS A 62 4.30 -1.33 -33.96
N LEU A 63 5.40 -0.88 -33.39
CA LEU A 63 6.72 -1.49 -33.63
C LEU A 63 6.81 -2.90 -33.05
N ALA A 64 6.28 -3.11 -31.84
CA ALA A 64 6.27 -4.43 -31.25
C ALA A 64 5.58 -5.47 -32.13
N ASN A 65 4.50 -5.08 -32.82
CA ASN A 65 3.82 -5.94 -33.80
C ASN A 65 4.64 -6.12 -35.06
N LYS A 66 5.30 -5.05 -35.55
CA LYS A 66 6.16 -5.09 -36.74
C LYS A 66 7.38 -6.00 -36.54
N GLU A 67 7.96 -5.97 -35.34
CA GLU A 67 9.16 -6.74 -34.98
C GLU A 67 8.82 -8.11 -34.33
N ASN A 68 7.54 -8.45 -34.21
CA ASN A 68 7.04 -9.69 -33.59
C ASN A 68 7.52 -9.92 -32.15
N ILE A 69 7.76 -8.83 -31.39
CA ILE A 69 8.25 -8.88 -30.00
C ILE A 69 7.17 -8.59 -28.95
N GLN A 70 5.91 -8.47 -29.34
CA GLN A 70 4.80 -8.11 -28.42
C GLN A 70 4.66 -9.03 -27.22
N ASN A 71 5.00 -10.32 -27.38
CA ASN A 71 4.93 -11.31 -26.28
C ASN A 71 6.09 -11.21 -25.28
N THR A 72 7.16 -10.52 -25.63
CA THR A 72 8.30 -10.28 -24.75
C THR A 72 8.16 -9.01 -23.93
N LEU A 73 7.19 -8.16 -24.31
CA LEU A 73 6.93 -6.88 -23.65
C LEU A 73 5.80 -6.98 -22.60
N PRO A 74 5.81 -6.12 -21.57
CA PRO A 74 6.89 -5.20 -21.19
C PRO A 74 8.09 -5.94 -20.60
N ASN A 75 9.28 -5.39 -20.79
CA ASN A 75 10.49 -5.90 -20.16
C ASN A 75 10.32 -5.87 -18.65
N LYS A 76 10.54 -7.00 -18.00
CA LYS A 76 10.43 -7.10 -16.54
C LYS A 76 11.75 -6.67 -15.91
N SER A 77 11.76 -5.54 -15.23
CA SER A 77 12.84 -5.29 -14.28
C SER A 77 12.76 -6.34 -13.16
N PRO A 78 13.91 -6.86 -12.69
CA PRO A 78 13.92 -7.76 -11.55
C PRO A 78 13.25 -7.07 -10.36
N LYS A 79 12.27 -7.72 -9.73
CA LYS A 79 11.60 -7.17 -8.56
C LYS A 79 12.62 -7.10 -7.42
N LYS A 80 12.97 -5.91 -6.98
CA LYS A 80 13.73 -5.72 -5.74
C LYS A 80 12.91 -6.28 -4.58
N ALA A 81 13.57 -6.99 -3.67
CA ALA A 81 12.95 -7.43 -2.43
C ALA A 81 12.42 -6.21 -1.67
N LYS A 82 11.16 -6.30 -1.21
CA LYS A 82 10.59 -5.21 -0.41
C LYS A 82 11.21 -5.23 0.98
N PRO A 83 11.66 -4.09 1.52
CA PRO A 83 12.14 -4.02 2.89
C PRO A 83 11.01 -4.40 3.86
N ILE A 84 11.39 -4.99 4.99
CA ILE A 84 10.47 -5.36 6.05
C ILE A 84 10.57 -4.31 7.14
N LYS A 85 9.44 -3.74 7.54
CA LYS A 85 9.30 -2.87 8.72
C LYS A 85 8.57 -3.64 9.80
N LYS A 86 8.86 -3.33 11.06
CA LYS A 86 8.17 -3.92 12.21
C LYS A 86 7.28 -2.89 12.87
N LEU A 87 6.14 -3.34 13.37
CA LEU A 87 5.20 -2.56 14.16
C LEU A 87 4.71 -3.42 15.31
N TYR A 88 4.72 -2.87 16.51
CA TYR A 88 4.26 -3.55 17.72
C TYR A 88 2.98 -2.87 18.17
N TRP A 89 1.86 -3.55 18.06
CA TRP A 89 0.57 -3.05 18.50
C TRP A 89 0.26 -3.48 19.92
N LEU A 90 -0.31 -2.54 20.67
CA LEU A 90 -0.92 -2.76 21.96
C LEU A 90 -2.42 -2.54 21.81
N ILE A 91 -3.18 -3.62 21.93
CA ILE A 91 -4.63 -3.62 21.88
C ILE A 91 -5.13 -3.57 23.31
N LEU A 92 -5.74 -2.46 23.69
CA LEU A 92 -6.33 -2.28 25.01
C LEU A 92 -7.84 -2.37 24.93
N GLN A 93 -8.41 -3.23 25.76
CA GLN A 93 -9.84 -3.42 25.91
C GLN A 93 -10.24 -3.09 27.36
N ASN A 94 -11.34 -2.40 27.55
CA ASN A 94 -11.92 -2.21 28.88
C ASN A 94 -12.94 -3.32 29.21
N LYS A 95 -13.48 -3.30 30.43
CA LYS A 95 -14.49 -4.31 30.89
C LYS A 95 -15.78 -4.31 30.10
N ASN A 96 -16.10 -3.20 29.42
CA ASN A 96 -17.29 -3.09 28.57
C ASN A 96 -17.05 -3.68 27.17
N GLY A 97 -15.84 -4.15 26.88
CA GLY A 97 -15.45 -4.66 25.56
C GLY A 97 -15.05 -3.56 24.58
N GLU A 98 -14.97 -2.29 25.01
CA GLU A 98 -14.54 -1.19 24.15
C GLU A 98 -13.03 -1.25 23.91
N LEU A 99 -12.60 -0.88 22.72
CA LEU A 99 -11.21 -0.85 22.28
C LEU A 99 -10.66 0.57 22.32
N LEU A 100 -9.45 0.71 22.87
CA LEU A 100 -8.74 1.99 22.85
C LEU A 100 -8.01 2.16 21.52
N LEU A 101 -8.42 3.15 20.74
CA LEU A 101 -7.78 3.51 19.49
C LEU A 101 -7.11 4.88 19.58
N GLU A 102 -6.09 5.05 18.75
CA GLU A 102 -5.35 6.29 18.57
C GLU A 102 -5.52 6.84 17.14
N ASN A 103 -5.95 8.10 17.03
CA ASN A 103 -5.97 8.80 15.75
C ASN A 103 -4.56 9.22 15.35
N ARG A 104 -4.08 8.72 14.21
CA ARG A 104 -2.72 8.99 13.72
C ARG A 104 -2.63 10.40 13.12
N LYS A 105 -2.12 11.34 13.90
CA LYS A 105 -1.85 12.72 13.45
C LYS A 105 -0.55 12.86 12.66
N SER A 106 0.40 11.92 12.82
CA SER A 106 1.72 11.95 12.20
C SER A 106 1.67 11.73 10.69
N LYS A 107 2.69 12.26 9.97
CA LYS A 107 2.90 11.98 8.54
C LYS A 107 3.15 10.48 8.33
N GLY A 108 2.70 9.93 7.21
CA GLY A 108 2.95 8.54 6.83
C GLY A 108 1.69 7.76 6.51
N VAL A 109 1.81 6.45 6.49
CA VAL A 109 0.70 5.54 6.19
C VAL A 109 -0.34 5.63 7.29
N TRP A 110 -1.61 5.61 6.91
CA TRP A 110 -2.75 5.67 7.83
C TRP A 110 -2.91 7.00 8.58
N LYS A 111 -2.35 8.10 8.07
CA LYS A 111 -2.59 9.43 8.64
C LYS A 111 -4.09 9.75 8.65
N GLY A 112 -4.59 10.19 9.79
CA GLY A 112 -6.00 10.52 10.02
C GLY A 112 -6.89 9.31 10.29
N LEU A 113 -6.37 8.08 10.21
CA LEU A 113 -7.11 6.87 10.57
C LEU A 113 -6.91 6.52 12.04
N TRP A 114 -7.89 5.81 12.58
CA TRP A 114 -7.82 5.25 13.93
C TRP A 114 -7.14 3.88 13.90
N THR A 115 -6.16 3.69 14.77
CA THR A 115 -5.38 2.43 14.87
C THR A 115 -5.23 2.02 16.32
N PHE A 116 -4.83 0.78 16.55
CA PHE A 116 -4.30 0.39 17.86
C PHE A 116 -3.04 1.20 18.20
N ILE A 117 -2.68 1.30 19.48
CA ILE A 117 -1.49 2.02 19.93
C ILE A 117 -0.26 1.31 19.35
N GLY A 118 0.52 2.02 18.51
CA GLY A 118 1.60 1.44 17.75
C GLY A 118 2.99 1.94 18.14
N PHE A 119 3.95 1.01 18.18
CA PHE A 119 5.35 1.26 18.50
C PHE A 119 6.25 0.68 17.42
N GLU A 120 7.30 1.41 17.04
CA GLU A 120 8.29 0.92 16.07
C GLU A 120 9.30 -0.05 16.73
N GLU A 121 9.43 0.00 18.04
CA GLU A 121 10.31 -0.86 18.83
C GLU A 121 9.54 -1.59 19.95
N SER A 122 9.89 -2.85 20.16
CA SER A 122 9.30 -3.68 21.23
C SER A 122 9.51 -3.09 22.62
N ASN A 123 10.70 -2.53 22.87
CA ASN A 123 11.01 -1.90 24.15
C ASN A 123 10.13 -0.69 24.46
N SER A 124 9.74 0.08 23.44
CA SER A 124 8.83 1.21 23.61
C SER A 124 7.42 0.75 23.99
N ARG A 125 6.95 -0.38 23.41
CA ARG A 125 5.70 -1.04 23.83
C ARG A 125 5.76 -1.48 25.30
N LEU A 126 6.85 -2.15 25.70
CA LEU A 126 7.02 -2.60 27.09
C LEU A 126 7.00 -1.44 28.08
N ARG A 127 7.74 -0.36 27.81
CA ARG A 127 7.72 0.85 28.64
C ARG A 127 6.34 1.50 28.75
N TYR A 128 5.54 1.40 27.73
CA TYR A 128 4.16 1.88 27.77
C TYR A 128 3.28 0.96 28.61
N GLN A 129 3.46 -0.36 28.52
CA GLN A 129 2.76 -1.35 29.33
C GLN A 129 3.05 -1.16 30.84
N GLU A 130 4.29 -0.79 31.21
CA GLU A 130 4.66 -0.50 32.60
C GLU A 130 3.87 0.66 33.23
N LYS A 131 3.35 1.57 32.38
CA LYS A 131 2.53 2.72 32.82
C LYS A 131 1.05 2.39 32.94
N LEU A 132 0.62 1.23 32.48
CA LEU A 132 -0.76 0.79 32.62
C LEU A 132 -1.07 0.46 34.08
N PRO A 133 -2.35 0.51 34.50
CA PRO A 133 -2.77 -0.01 35.80
C PRO A 133 -2.28 -1.45 35.95
N LYS A 134 -1.70 -1.79 37.11
CA LYS A 134 -1.11 -3.13 37.32
C LYS A 134 -2.12 -4.28 37.32
N ASP A 135 -3.38 -3.95 37.49
CA ASP A 135 -4.49 -4.90 37.47
C ASP A 135 -5.07 -5.01 36.08
N TYR A 136 -4.41 -5.81 35.23
CA TYR A 136 -4.86 -6.13 33.87
C TYR A 136 -4.71 -7.64 33.59
N LYS A 137 -5.43 -8.12 32.58
CA LYS A 137 -5.34 -9.48 32.10
C LYS A 137 -4.82 -9.47 30.66
N ILE A 138 -3.80 -10.26 30.36
CA ILE A 138 -3.38 -10.50 28.97
C ILE A 138 -4.38 -11.47 28.37
N LEU A 139 -5.05 -11.03 27.30
CA LEU A 139 -6.01 -11.84 26.55
C LEU A 139 -5.28 -12.70 25.51
N GLU A 140 -4.36 -12.07 24.77
CA GLU A 140 -3.63 -12.69 23.68
C GLU A 140 -2.26 -12.03 23.50
N GLU A 141 -1.25 -12.84 23.21
CA GLU A 141 0.12 -12.35 23.00
C GLU A 141 0.79 -13.08 21.82
N GLY A 142 1.61 -12.33 21.07
CA GLY A 142 2.49 -12.90 20.03
C GLY A 142 1.78 -13.22 18.72
N ILE A 143 0.59 -12.70 18.49
CA ILE A 143 -0.05 -12.81 17.17
C ILE A 143 0.73 -11.95 16.18
N LYS A 144 1.18 -12.60 15.11
CA LYS A 144 1.95 -11.96 14.04
C LYS A 144 1.14 -11.91 12.77
N THR A 145 0.96 -10.71 12.26
CA THR A 145 0.29 -10.46 10.98
C THR A 145 1.23 -9.70 10.05
N GLN A 146 1.20 -10.00 8.76
CA GLN A 146 1.96 -9.27 7.76
C GLN A 146 1.02 -8.52 6.82
N HIS A 147 1.20 -7.20 6.73
CA HIS A 147 0.53 -6.38 5.74
C HIS A 147 1.51 -5.95 4.64
N VAL A 148 1.10 -6.10 3.36
CA VAL A 148 1.96 -5.85 2.21
C VAL A 148 1.58 -4.54 1.52
N PHE A 149 2.44 -3.54 1.64
CA PHE A 149 2.33 -2.29 0.88
C PHE A 149 3.05 -2.37 -0.47
N THR A 150 2.86 -1.35 -1.30
CA THR A 150 3.54 -1.28 -2.60
C THR A 150 5.06 -1.28 -2.47
N HIS A 151 5.60 -0.59 -1.46
CA HIS A 151 7.04 -0.35 -1.32
C HIS A 151 7.71 -1.14 -0.20
N TYR A 152 6.96 -1.69 0.76
CA TYR A 152 7.49 -2.47 1.88
C TYR A 152 6.47 -3.48 2.39
N LYS A 153 6.93 -4.39 3.24
CA LYS A 153 6.09 -5.28 4.05
C LYS A 153 6.11 -4.79 5.48
N LEU A 154 4.98 -4.86 6.16
CA LEU A 154 4.84 -4.51 7.57
C LEU A 154 4.53 -5.77 8.37
N ASP A 155 5.49 -6.20 9.19
CA ASP A 155 5.28 -7.26 10.16
C ASP A 155 4.73 -6.64 11.43
N ILE A 156 3.54 -7.04 11.82
CA ILE A 156 2.81 -6.53 12.98
C ILE A 156 2.81 -7.61 14.06
N ASP A 157 3.33 -7.27 15.21
CA ASP A 157 3.31 -8.10 16.42
C ASP A 157 2.33 -7.48 17.42
N THR A 158 1.33 -8.24 17.84
CA THR A 158 0.25 -7.73 18.70
C THR A 158 0.26 -8.36 20.08
N ILE A 159 -0.13 -7.56 21.06
CA ILE A 159 -0.53 -8.00 22.39
C ILE A 159 -1.87 -7.38 22.74
N SER A 160 -2.81 -8.19 23.22
CA SER A 160 -4.14 -7.76 23.62
C SER A 160 -4.29 -7.87 25.15
N ILE A 161 -4.72 -6.79 25.77
CA ILE A 161 -4.81 -6.63 27.22
C ILE A 161 -6.19 -6.10 27.59
N GLU A 162 -6.84 -6.76 28.54
CA GLU A 162 -8.06 -6.27 29.19
C GLU A 162 -7.68 -5.51 30.46
N LEU A 163 -8.12 -4.27 30.56
CA LEU A 163 -7.92 -3.41 31.72
C LEU A 163 -9.06 -3.57 32.71
N ASN A 164 -8.74 -3.86 33.97
CA ASN A 164 -9.72 -3.98 35.06
C ASN A 164 -10.21 -2.64 35.62
N LYS A 165 -9.49 -1.55 35.35
CA LYS A 165 -9.83 -0.20 35.75
C LYS A 165 -9.81 0.74 34.55
N ASP A 166 -10.68 1.75 34.58
CA ASP A 166 -10.70 2.77 33.53
C ASP A 166 -9.37 3.49 33.45
N PHE A 167 -8.79 3.47 32.26
CA PHE A 167 -7.58 4.20 31.96
C PHE A 167 -7.97 5.62 31.52
N GLN A 168 -7.96 6.56 32.48
CA GLN A 168 -8.50 7.92 32.26
C GLN A 168 -7.52 8.94 31.70
N ASN A 169 -6.21 8.68 31.74
CA ASN A 169 -5.20 9.59 31.18
C ASN A 169 -5.02 9.37 29.68
N LEU A 170 -6.07 9.71 28.92
CA LEU A 170 -6.03 9.64 27.47
C LEU A 170 -5.51 10.96 26.89
N ASP A 171 -4.52 10.86 26.00
CA ASP A 171 -4.14 11.98 25.14
C ASP A 171 -5.32 12.38 24.22
N ASN A 172 -5.38 13.63 23.82
CA ASN A 172 -6.47 14.16 22.96
C ASN A 172 -6.67 13.45 21.61
N ASN A 173 -5.81 12.52 21.27
CA ASN A 173 -5.88 11.72 20.05
C ASN A 173 -6.27 10.25 20.31
N LYS A 174 -6.67 9.90 21.50
CA LYS A 174 -7.09 8.55 21.88
C LYS A 174 -8.54 8.55 22.36
N ALA A 175 -9.29 7.53 21.99
CA ALA A 175 -10.67 7.35 22.44
C ALA A 175 -11.03 5.86 22.50
N TRP A 176 -11.99 5.56 23.37
CA TRP A 176 -12.61 4.24 23.47
C TRP A 176 -13.73 4.13 22.43
N PHE A 177 -13.83 2.98 21.78
CA PHE A 177 -14.86 2.68 20.80
C PHE A 177 -15.46 1.31 21.06
N ASN A 178 -16.76 1.22 21.02
CA ASN A 178 -17.46 -0.05 21.00
C ASN A 178 -17.51 -0.62 19.56
N SER A 179 -17.94 -1.86 19.39
CA SER A 179 -17.97 -2.54 18.10
C SER A 179 -18.84 -1.83 17.05
N ASP A 180 -19.92 -1.19 17.47
CA ASP A 180 -20.84 -0.52 16.55
C ASP A 180 -20.25 0.79 16.03
N GLU A 181 -19.54 1.52 16.86
CA GLU A 181 -18.86 2.76 16.52
C GLU A 181 -17.70 2.55 15.54
N LEU A 182 -17.05 1.37 15.58
CA LEU A 182 -15.96 1.03 14.66
C LEU A 182 -16.39 1.07 13.19
N THR A 183 -17.64 0.80 12.89
CA THR A 183 -18.17 0.85 11.52
C THR A 183 -18.27 2.27 10.95
N GLY A 184 -18.34 3.27 11.84
CA GLY A 184 -18.48 4.70 11.48
C GLY A 184 -17.17 5.46 11.36
N ILE A 185 -16.02 4.85 11.69
CA ILE A 185 -14.71 5.51 11.70
C ILE A 185 -13.76 4.93 10.65
N GLY A 186 -12.79 5.76 10.22
CA GLY A 186 -11.77 5.30 9.27
C GLY A 186 -10.73 4.40 9.94
N LEU A 187 -10.74 3.11 9.60
CA LEU A 187 -9.76 2.12 10.05
C LEU A 187 -8.87 1.68 8.88
N PRO A 188 -7.58 1.39 9.11
CA PRO A 188 -6.76 0.73 8.10
C PRO A 188 -7.06 -0.77 8.03
N ALA A 189 -6.90 -1.37 6.84
CA ALA A 189 -7.21 -2.78 6.59
C ALA A 189 -6.68 -3.81 7.61
N PRO A 190 -5.52 -3.64 8.26
CA PRO A 190 -5.10 -4.60 9.30
C PRO A 190 -5.82 -4.46 10.64
N VAL A 191 -6.63 -3.41 10.85
CA VAL A 191 -7.40 -3.14 12.08
C VAL A 191 -8.87 -3.53 11.91
N SER A 192 -9.39 -3.47 10.65
CA SER A 192 -10.76 -3.80 10.29
C SER A 192 -11.08 -5.28 10.28
#